data_f8bba583ded33fa9da2cf23b33722c21
#
_entry.id   f8bba583ded33fa9da2cf23b33722c21
#
_cell.length_a   1.000
_cell.length_b   1.000
_cell.length_c   1.000
_cell.angle_alpha   90.00
_cell.angle_beta   90.00
_cell.angle_gamma   90.00
#
_symmetry.space_group_name_H-M   'P 1'
#
loop_
_entity.id
_entity.type
_entity.pdbx_description
1 polymer ?
#
loop_
_entity_poly.entity_id
_entity_poly.type
_entity_poly.pdbx_seq_one_letter_code
_entity_poly.pdbx_strand_id
1 'polypeptide(L)'
;MKNNLLVYILLCLLNLSWANARNKQQEAEALIKKSVEALYNNPKQASYYAAKVIELFPEERQNDQKAEAMFYYSQAEKLLGNFDVSIKNLYDALEYATPANKELNGQIYALIGALYCKLTDYNKAIEMNEKAISIFKSIGDSISIALCYNDRGIIHYSMNEFKTAEQFLKQALTINRSQKNLRGISANLNNLCLYEG
;
A
#
# COMPACT_ATOMS: atom_id res chain seq x y z
N MET A 1 16.87 50.88 10.76
CA MET A 1 17.47 50.17 9.61
C MET A 1 17.89 48.75 9.92
N LYS A 2 18.50 48.41 11.07
CA LYS A 2 18.91 47.02 11.41
C LYS A 2 17.79 45.99 11.44
N ASN A 3 16.58 46.35 11.90
CA ASN A 3 15.44 45.39 11.98
C ASN A 3 14.88 44.98 10.61
N ASN A 4 14.94 45.85 9.59
CA ASN A 4 14.46 45.51 8.26
C ASN A 4 15.39 44.54 7.53
N LEU A 5 16.70 44.60 7.77
CA LEU A 5 17.67 43.69 7.18
C LEU A 5 17.49 42.25 7.74
N LEU A 6 17.25 42.14 9.05
CA LEU A 6 17.01 40.84 9.69
C LEU A 6 15.75 40.16 9.18
N VAL A 7 14.67 40.92 9.02
CA VAL A 7 13.41 40.44 8.41
C VAL A 7 13.61 39.99 6.97
N TYR A 8 14.40 40.72 6.19
CA TYR A 8 14.69 40.36 4.80
C TYR A 8 15.49 39.06 4.70
N ILE A 9 16.51 38.89 5.55
CA ILE A 9 17.30 37.66 5.63
C ILE A 9 16.43 36.47 6.02
N LEU A 10 15.56 36.63 7.03
CA LEU A 10 14.60 35.58 7.44
C LEU A 10 13.65 35.18 6.31
N LEU A 11 13.12 36.14 5.56
CA LEU A 11 12.25 35.88 4.41
C LEU A 11 13.01 35.14 3.29
N CYS A 12 14.25 35.52 3.01
CA CYS A 12 15.08 34.80 2.03
C CYS A 12 15.39 33.35 2.47
N LEU A 13 15.71 33.14 3.73
CA LEU A 13 15.94 31.79 4.27
C LEU A 13 14.67 30.92 4.24
N LEU A 14 13.51 31.49 4.56
CA LEU A 14 12.21 30.82 4.44
C LEU A 14 11.94 30.45 2.98
N ASN A 15 12.14 31.35 2.02
CA ASN A 15 11.93 31.07 0.60
C ASN A 15 12.87 29.98 0.08
N LEU A 16 14.14 29.96 0.50
CA LEU A 16 15.08 28.90 0.15
C LEU A 16 14.67 27.54 0.75
N SER A 17 14.22 27.53 2.00
CA SER A 17 13.72 26.34 2.67
C SER A 17 12.49 25.76 1.95
N TRP A 18 11.53 26.61 1.58
CA TRP A 18 10.34 26.23 0.80
C TRP A 18 10.69 25.69 -0.59
N ALA A 19 11.63 26.32 -1.28
CA ALA A 19 12.10 25.85 -2.59
C ALA A 19 12.75 24.46 -2.50
N ASN A 20 13.60 24.26 -1.49
CA ASN A 20 14.25 22.97 -1.25
C ASN A 20 13.23 21.86 -0.88
N ALA A 21 12.26 22.16 -0.02
CA ALA A 21 11.20 21.22 0.33
C ALA A 21 10.37 20.84 -0.91
N ARG A 22 10.01 21.80 -1.74
CA ARG A 22 9.26 21.55 -2.99
C ARG A 22 10.04 20.69 -3.98
N ASN A 23 11.35 20.95 -4.17
CA ASN A 23 12.19 20.15 -5.04
C ASN A 23 12.28 18.69 -4.56
N LYS A 24 12.47 18.50 -3.26
CA LYS A 24 12.51 17.19 -2.61
C LYS A 24 11.21 16.41 -2.80
N GLN A 25 10.07 17.09 -2.68
CA GLN A 25 8.76 16.52 -2.92
C GLN A 25 8.57 16.08 -4.38
N GLN A 26 8.95 16.92 -5.34
CA GLN A 26 8.88 16.59 -6.76
C GLN A 26 9.81 15.42 -7.15
N GLU A 27 11.01 15.36 -6.55
CA GLU A 27 11.93 14.25 -6.75
C GLU A 27 11.34 12.93 -6.21
N ALA A 28 10.73 12.96 -5.02
CA ALA A 28 10.06 11.81 -4.42
C ALA A 28 8.92 11.30 -5.31
N GLU A 29 8.05 12.17 -5.79
CA GLU A 29 6.96 11.81 -6.70
C GLU A 29 7.47 11.14 -7.99
N ALA A 30 8.53 11.70 -8.58
CA ALA A 30 9.14 11.12 -9.78
C ALA A 30 9.76 9.73 -9.54
N LEU A 31 10.38 9.53 -8.37
CA LEU A 31 10.97 8.24 -7.98
C LEU A 31 9.89 7.21 -7.65
N ILE A 32 8.81 7.60 -6.94
CA ILE A 32 7.66 6.73 -6.68
C ILE A 32 7.06 6.25 -8.01
N LYS A 33 6.82 7.16 -8.95
CA LYS A 33 6.32 6.81 -10.27
C LYS A 33 7.21 5.76 -10.98
N LYS A 34 8.53 5.95 -10.97
CA LYS A 34 9.48 4.98 -11.54
C LYS A 34 9.42 3.63 -10.82
N SER A 35 9.25 3.63 -9.50
CA SER A 35 9.09 2.41 -8.72
C SER A 35 7.84 1.64 -9.14
N VAL A 36 6.70 2.33 -9.28
CA VAL A 36 5.43 1.73 -9.75
C VAL A 36 5.55 1.14 -11.14
N GLU A 37 6.15 1.88 -12.09
CA GLU A 37 6.36 1.44 -13.46
C GLU A 37 7.25 0.19 -13.55
N ALA A 38 8.26 0.08 -12.69
CA ALA A 38 9.18 -1.04 -12.65
C ALA A 38 8.65 -2.27 -11.88
N LEU A 39 7.62 -2.12 -11.06
CA LEU A 39 7.22 -3.06 -10.02
C LEU A 39 7.09 -4.51 -10.50
N TYR A 40 6.40 -4.74 -11.61
CA TYR A 40 6.14 -6.09 -12.12
C TYR A 40 7.18 -6.57 -13.14
N ASN A 41 7.87 -5.65 -13.82
CA ASN A 41 8.86 -5.99 -14.83
C ASN A 41 10.28 -6.15 -14.28
N ASN A 42 10.62 -5.36 -13.26
CA ASN A 42 11.91 -5.37 -12.59
C ASN A 42 11.77 -4.98 -11.10
N PRO A 43 11.34 -5.92 -10.22
CA PRO A 43 11.12 -5.63 -8.80
C PRO A 43 12.36 -5.10 -8.09
N LYS A 44 13.58 -5.52 -8.48
CA LYS A 44 14.84 -4.99 -7.92
C LYS A 44 15.01 -3.50 -8.21
N GLN A 45 14.66 -3.07 -9.41
CA GLN A 45 14.71 -1.66 -9.78
C GLN A 45 13.60 -0.85 -9.09
N ALA A 46 12.42 -1.43 -8.91
CA ALA A 46 11.33 -0.83 -8.14
C ALA A 46 11.76 -0.61 -6.69
N SER A 47 12.32 -1.63 -6.04
CA SER A 47 12.88 -1.55 -4.67
C SER A 47 13.95 -0.45 -4.58
N TYR A 48 14.87 -0.36 -5.55
CA TYR A 48 15.90 0.68 -5.59
C TYR A 48 15.32 2.11 -5.65
N TYR A 49 14.32 2.37 -6.51
CA TYR A 49 13.71 3.69 -6.60
C TYR A 49 12.94 4.06 -5.33
N ALA A 50 12.22 3.11 -4.76
CA ALA A 50 11.50 3.32 -3.50
C ALA A 50 12.47 3.60 -2.33
N ALA A 51 13.59 2.86 -2.23
CA ALA A 51 14.61 3.09 -1.21
C ALA A 51 15.19 4.51 -1.29
N LYS A 52 15.42 5.04 -2.50
CA LYS A 52 15.88 6.43 -2.67
C LYS A 52 14.90 7.45 -2.09
N VAL A 53 13.58 7.23 -2.23
CA VAL A 53 12.59 8.12 -1.60
C VAL A 53 12.67 8.05 -0.08
N ILE A 54 12.83 6.86 0.48
CA ILE A 54 12.96 6.68 1.94
C ILE A 54 14.18 7.46 2.47
N GLU A 55 15.30 7.45 1.73
CA GLU A 55 16.53 8.21 2.05
C GLU A 55 16.34 9.74 1.97
N LEU A 56 15.43 10.23 1.12
CA LEU A 56 15.14 11.67 1.05
C LEU A 56 14.51 12.19 2.35
N PHE A 57 13.82 11.35 3.13
CA PHE A 57 13.07 11.74 4.33
C PHE A 57 13.56 10.99 5.59
N PRO A 58 14.82 11.15 6.02
CA PRO A 58 15.39 10.31 7.08
C PRO A 58 14.69 10.47 8.43
N GLU A 59 14.31 11.69 8.79
CA GLU A 59 13.84 12.03 10.15
C GLU A 59 12.39 12.56 10.20
N GLU A 60 11.71 12.64 9.07
CA GLU A 60 10.37 13.20 8.99
C GLU A 60 9.33 12.20 9.51
N ARG A 61 8.64 12.53 10.59
CA ARG A 61 7.46 11.81 11.06
C ARG A 61 6.22 12.27 10.28
N GLN A 62 5.24 11.37 10.10
CA GLN A 62 4.00 11.65 9.37
C GLN A 62 4.27 12.20 7.95
N ASN A 63 5.01 11.44 7.18
CA ASN A 63 5.33 11.74 5.79
C ASN A 63 4.70 10.68 4.88
N ASP A 64 3.59 11.03 4.23
CA ASP A 64 2.86 10.12 3.36
C ASP A 64 3.67 9.66 2.15
N GLN A 65 4.57 10.48 1.60
CA GLN A 65 5.44 10.07 0.48
C GLN A 65 6.45 9.03 0.91
N LYS A 66 7.02 9.16 2.12
CA LYS A 66 7.89 8.13 2.69
C LYS A 66 7.12 6.84 2.94
N ALA A 67 5.94 6.93 3.53
CA ALA A 67 5.08 5.78 3.77
C ALA A 67 4.67 5.08 2.45
N GLU A 68 4.32 5.84 1.42
CA GLU A 68 4.00 5.32 0.09
C GLU A 68 5.22 4.64 -0.56
N ALA A 69 6.39 5.24 -0.45
CA ALA A 69 7.62 4.62 -0.93
C ALA A 69 7.93 3.30 -0.20
N MET A 70 7.75 3.25 1.12
CA MET A 70 7.91 2.02 1.91
C MET A 70 6.89 0.96 1.50
N PHE A 71 5.66 1.34 1.15
CA PHE A 71 4.66 0.45 0.60
C PHE A 71 5.09 -0.16 -0.75
N TYR A 72 5.58 0.63 -1.70
CA TYR A 72 6.07 0.11 -2.99
C TYR A 72 7.37 -0.69 -2.84
N TYR A 73 8.27 -0.27 -1.94
CA TYR A 73 9.43 -1.08 -1.57
C TYR A 73 8.99 -2.46 -1.09
N SER A 74 8.02 -2.51 -0.19
CA SER A 74 7.50 -3.76 0.36
C SER A 74 6.79 -4.62 -0.69
N GLN A 75 6.09 -4.02 -1.65
CA GLN A 75 5.53 -4.76 -2.77
C GLN A 75 6.63 -5.40 -3.64
N ALA A 76 7.71 -4.68 -3.90
CA ALA A 76 8.86 -5.19 -4.64
C ALA A 76 9.53 -6.34 -3.87
N GLU A 77 9.77 -6.17 -2.56
CA GLU A 77 10.36 -7.22 -1.71
C GLU A 77 9.46 -8.47 -1.64
N LYS A 78 8.14 -8.30 -1.61
CA LYS A 78 7.19 -9.43 -1.74
C LYS A 78 7.38 -10.19 -3.05
N LEU A 79 7.54 -9.49 -4.18
CA LEU A 79 7.78 -10.13 -5.48
C LEU A 79 9.15 -10.82 -5.56
N LEU A 80 10.12 -10.37 -4.78
CA LEU A 80 11.44 -10.99 -4.64
C LEU A 80 11.45 -12.16 -3.63
N GLY A 81 10.33 -12.40 -2.93
CA GLY A 81 10.22 -13.47 -1.92
C GLY A 81 10.70 -13.07 -0.52
N ASN A 82 11.07 -11.81 -0.29
CA ASN A 82 11.58 -11.30 0.99
C ASN A 82 10.42 -10.89 1.92
N PHE A 83 9.58 -11.84 2.33
CA PHE A 83 8.31 -11.57 3.04
C PHE A 83 8.52 -10.90 4.39
N ASP A 84 9.52 -11.31 5.19
CA ASP A 84 9.79 -10.72 6.50
C ASP A 84 10.23 -9.25 6.39
N VAL A 85 11.09 -8.94 5.40
CA VAL A 85 11.51 -7.58 5.10
C VAL A 85 10.31 -6.74 4.69
N SER A 86 9.43 -7.27 3.83
CA SER A 86 8.22 -6.61 3.39
C SER A 86 7.29 -6.29 4.57
N ILE A 87 7.02 -7.24 5.45
CA ILE A 87 6.14 -7.05 6.62
C ILE A 87 6.71 -5.98 7.56
N LYS A 88 8.02 -6.07 7.88
CA LYS A 88 8.66 -5.08 8.74
C LYS A 88 8.51 -3.67 8.19
N ASN A 89 8.86 -3.47 6.92
CA ASN A 89 8.74 -2.15 6.28
C ASN A 89 7.29 -1.64 6.20
N LEU A 90 6.29 -2.52 6.10
CA LEU A 90 4.89 -2.11 6.10
C LEU A 90 4.44 -1.63 7.49
N TYR A 91 4.90 -2.26 8.57
CA TYR A 91 4.62 -1.75 9.91
C TYR A 91 5.32 -0.40 10.14
N ASP A 92 6.57 -0.27 9.70
CA ASP A 92 7.26 1.01 9.76
C ASP A 92 6.52 2.07 8.91
N ALA A 93 5.98 1.71 7.73
CA ALA A 93 5.19 2.61 6.89
C ALA A 93 3.94 3.15 7.60
N LEU A 94 3.26 2.33 8.41
CA LEU A 94 2.10 2.78 9.22
C LEU A 94 2.47 3.85 10.24
N GLU A 95 3.72 3.86 10.73
CA GLU A 95 4.19 4.89 11.67
C GLU A 95 4.43 6.24 10.96
N TYR A 96 4.76 6.20 9.66
CA TYR A 96 4.98 7.40 8.86
C TYR A 96 3.71 7.91 8.17
N ALA A 97 2.78 7.01 7.81
CA ALA A 97 1.53 7.39 7.16
C ALA A 97 0.66 8.26 8.10
N THR A 98 0.11 9.34 7.54
CA THR A 98 -0.81 10.16 8.32
C THR A 98 -2.14 9.41 8.55
N PRO A 99 -2.81 9.60 9.69
CA PRO A 99 -4.14 9.00 9.93
C PRO A 99 -5.20 9.48 8.91
N ALA A 100 -4.96 10.61 8.26
CA ALA A 100 -5.84 11.16 7.22
C ALA A 100 -5.73 10.39 5.89
N ASN A 101 -4.58 9.80 5.60
CA ASN A 101 -4.35 9.00 4.39
C ASN A 101 -4.91 7.58 4.57
N LYS A 102 -6.23 7.50 4.68
CA LYS A 102 -6.93 6.23 4.90
C LYS A 102 -6.74 5.24 3.76
N GLU A 103 -6.61 5.72 2.52
CA GLU A 103 -6.40 4.87 1.36
C GLU A 103 -5.09 4.08 1.50
N LEU A 104 -3.97 4.77 1.73
CA LEU A 104 -2.67 4.15 1.92
C LEU A 104 -2.65 3.22 3.15
N ASN A 105 -3.22 3.65 4.28
CA ASN A 105 -3.32 2.82 5.48
C ASN A 105 -4.09 1.52 5.21
N GLY A 106 -5.21 1.59 4.48
CA GLY A 106 -5.99 0.41 4.07
C GLY A 106 -5.18 -0.53 3.17
N GLN A 107 -4.47 0.01 2.18
CA GLN A 107 -3.60 -0.75 1.28
C GLN A 107 -2.46 -1.45 2.03
N ILE A 108 -1.84 -0.77 3.00
CA ILE A 108 -0.79 -1.34 3.84
C ILE A 108 -1.32 -2.55 4.63
N TYR A 109 -2.46 -2.40 5.33
CA TYR A 109 -3.06 -3.52 6.06
C TYR A 109 -3.46 -4.69 5.15
N ALA A 110 -4.02 -4.42 3.97
CA ALA A 110 -4.34 -5.46 2.99
C ALA A 110 -3.09 -6.23 2.55
N LEU A 111 -1.99 -5.53 2.28
CA LEU A 111 -0.73 -6.16 1.88
C LEU A 111 -0.10 -6.98 3.02
N ILE A 112 -0.14 -6.49 4.26
CA ILE A 112 0.30 -7.27 5.44
C ILE A 112 -0.52 -8.55 5.56
N GLY A 113 -1.84 -8.48 5.41
CA GLY A 113 -2.73 -9.64 5.43
C GLY A 113 -2.36 -10.68 4.37
N ALA A 114 -2.13 -10.24 3.12
CA ALA A 114 -1.69 -11.11 2.04
C ALA A 114 -0.33 -11.77 2.31
N LEU A 115 0.60 -11.08 2.96
CA LEU A 115 1.91 -11.62 3.35
C LEU A 115 1.79 -12.67 4.46
N TYR A 116 0.99 -12.40 5.50
CA TYR A 116 0.72 -13.40 6.54
C TYR A 116 0.04 -14.66 5.99
N CYS A 117 -0.85 -14.52 5.00
CA CYS A 117 -1.41 -15.68 4.29
C CYS A 117 -0.32 -16.52 3.60
N LYS A 118 0.68 -15.87 2.96
CA LYS A 118 1.84 -16.56 2.35
C LYS A 118 2.72 -17.28 3.39
N LEU A 119 2.81 -16.71 4.59
CA LEU A 119 3.53 -17.31 5.73
C LEU A 119 2.66 -18.30 6.53
N THR A 120 1.46 -18.61 6.05
CA THR A 120 0.48 -19.53 6.69
C THR A 120 -0.01 -19.09 8.08
N ASP A 121 0.24 -17.84 8.50
CA ASP A 121 -0.34 -17.25 9.71
C ASP A 121 -1.74 -16.68 9.37
N TYR A 122 -2.69 -17.59 9.18
CA TYR A 122 -4.04 -17.23 8.71
C TYR A 122 -4.80 -16.35 9.70
N ASN A 123 -4.55 -16.50 11.02
CA ASN A 123 -5.20 -15.65 12.02
C ASN A 123 -4.81 -14.18 11.86
N LYS A 124 -3.52 -13.90 11.72
CA LYS A 124 -3.05 -12.54 11.44
C LYS A 124 -3.46 -12.05 10.06
N ALA A 125 -3.47 -12.93 9.06
CA ALA A 125 -3.96 -12.58 7.72
C ALA A 125 -5.41 -12.08 7.77
N ILE A 126 -6.27 -12.79 8.50
CA ILE A 126 -7.66 -12.41 8.72
C ILE A 126 -7.77 -11.08 9.46
N GLU A 127 -7.05 -10.92 10.57
CA GLU A 127 -7.06 -9.68 11.37
C GLU A 127 -6.68 -8.45 10.52
N MET A 128 -5.58 -8.55 9.77
CA MET A 128 -5.11 -7.42 8.96
C MET A 128 -6.08 -7.12 7.80
N ASN A 129 -6.64 -8.14 7.19
CA ASN A 129 -7.65 -8.00 6.16
C ASN A 129 -8.92 -7.30 6.70
N GLU A 130 -9.35 -7.60 7.93
CA GLU A 130 -10.48 -6.92 8.59
C GLU A 130 -10.20 -5.43 8.85
N LYS A 131 -8.99 -5.09 9.29
CA LYS A 131 -8.58 -3.70 9.45
C LYS A 131 -8.66 -2.95 8.11
N ALA A 132 -8.16 -3.54 7.03
CA ALA A 132 -8.23 -2.97 5.69
C ALA A 132 -9.69 -2.75 5.25
N ILE A 133 -10.56 -3.76 5.40
CA ILE A 133 -12.00 -3.66 5.07
C ILE A 133 -12.67 -2.53 5.86
N SER A 134 -12.38 -2.42 7.16
CA SER A 134 -12.94 -1.37 8.02
C SER A 134 -12.56 0.03 7.51
N ILE A 135 -11.29 0.21 7.15
CA ILE A 135 -10.79 1.48 6.61
C ILE A 135 -11.46 1.80 5.27
N PHE A 136 -11.47 0.85 4.32
CA PHE A 136 -12.06 1.07 3.00
C PHE A 136 -13.58 1.32 3.07
N LYS A 137 -14.29 0.68 3.99
CA LYS A 137 -15.70 1.00 4.29
C LYS A 137 -15.85 2.45 4.75
N SER A 138 -14.94 2.96 5.59
CA SER A 138 -15.00 4.34 6.11
C SER A 138 -14.83 5.42 5.05
N ILE A 139 -14.25 5.08 3.89
CA ILE A 139 -14.05 5.98 2.75
C ILE A 139 -14.91 5.63 1.53
N GLY A 140 -15.73 4.57 1.62
CA GLY A 140 -16.63 4.15 0.54
C GLY A 140 -15.92 3.48 -0.66
N ASP A 141 -14.69 3.01 -0.50
CA ASP A 141 -13.92 2.35 -1.58
C ASP A 141 -14.38 0.90 -1.77
N SER A 142 -15.41 0.73 -2.57
CA SER A 142 -16.00 -0.58 -2.87
C SER A 142 -15.04 -1.49 -3.65
N ILE A 143 -14.14 -0.95 -4.49
CA ILE A 143 -13.19 -1.76 -5.28
C ILE A 143 -12.16 -2.40 -4.36
N SER A 144 -11.59 -1.63 -3.42
CA SER A 144 -10.65 -2.17 -2.44
C SER A 144 -11.30 -3.14 -1.45
N ILE A 145 -12.59 -2.92 -1.10
CA ILE A 145 -13.37 -3.92 -0.32
C ILE A 145 -13.48 -5.23 -1.11
N ALA A 146 -13.79 -5.18 -2.40
CA ALA A 146 -13.87 -6.38 -3.23
C ALA A 146 -12.52 -7.10 -3.33
N LEU A 147 -11.40 -6.36 -3.41
CA LEU A 147 -10.06 -6.94 -3.35
C LEU A 147 -9.83 -7.66 -2.01
N CYS A 148 -10.15 -7.02 -0.89
CA CYS A 148 -10.04 -7.65 0.43
C CYS A 148 -10.91 -8.90 0.57
N TYR A 149 -12.12 -8.93 0.01
CA TYR A 149 -12.97 -10.14 0.00
C TYR A 149 -12.37 -11.24 -0.88
N ASN A 150 -11.74 -10.90 -2.01
CA ASN A 150 -10.99 -11.86 -2.81
C ASN A 150 -9.83 -12.48 -2.00
N ASP A 151 -9.05 -11.66 -1.31
CA ASP A 151 -7.94 -12.13 -0.46
C ASP A 151 -8.46 -12.99 0.69
N ARG A 152 -9.61 -12.64 1.28
CA ARG A 152 -10.28 -13.45 2.30
C ARG A 152 -10.67 -14.82 1.76
N GLY A 153 -11.18 -14.86 0.52
CA GLY A 153 -11.47 -16.13 -0.17
C GLY A 153 -10.21 -16.99 -0.30
N ILE A 154 -9.07 -16.39 -0.69
CA ILE A 154 -7.79 -17.08 -0.80
C ILE A 154 -7.32 -17.61 0.57
N ILE A 155 -7.46 -16.81 1.63
CA ILE A 155 -7.08 -17.21 2.99
C ILE A 155 -7.91 -18.45 3.43
N HIS A 156 -9.24 -18.40 3.30
CA HIS A 156 -10.10 -19.51 3.69
C HIS A 156 -9.88 -20.77 2.82
N TYR A 157 -9.60 -20.59 1.52
CA TYR A 157 -9.20 -21.70 0.67
C TYR A 157 -7.91 -22.37 1.18
N SER A 158 -6.90 -21.59 1.57
CA SER A 158 -5.64 -22.08 2.12
C SER A 158 -5.83 -22.80 3.48
N MET A 159 -6.94 -22.51 4.18
CA MET A 159 -7.37 -23.22 5.40
C MET A 159 -8.22 -24.47 5.10
N ASN A 160 -8.44 -24.83 3.83
CA ASN A 160 -9.35 -25.86 3.37
C ASN A 160 -10.85 -25.59 3.72
N GLU A 161 -11.20 -24.35 3.96
CA GLU A 161 -12.56 -23.90 4.25
C GLU A 161 -13.28 -23.48 2.94
N PHE A 162 -13.43 -24.40 2.02
CA PHE A 162 -13.84 -24.14 0.63
C PHE A 162 -15.18 -23.42 0.50
N LYS A 163 -16.19 -23.78 1.32
CA LYS A 163 -17.50 -23.11 1.29
C LYS A 163 -17.42 -21.65 1.69
N THR A 164 -16.62 -21.34 2.70
CA THR A 164 -16.37 -19.95 3.17
C THR A 164 -15.60 -19.18 2.12
N ALA A 165 -14.59 -19.79 1.51
CA ALA A 165 -13.81 -19.19 0.43
C ALA A 165 -14.72 -18.79 -0.76
N GLU A 166 -15.58 -19.69 -1.20
CA GLU A 166 -16.54 -19.45 -2.28
C GLU A 166 -17.47 -18.28 -1.96
N GLN A 167 -17.98 -18.20 -0.73
CA GLN A 167 -18.85 -17.10 -0.30
C GLN A 167 -18.16 -15.73 -0.43
N PHE A 168 -16.91 -15.60 0.04
CA PHE A 168 -16.16 -14.35 -0.07
C PHE A 168 -15.85 -14.00 -1.52
N LEU A 169 -15.48 -14.97 -2.35
CA LEU A 169 -15.21 -14.73 -3.78
C LEU A 169 -16.47 -14.28 -4.53
N LYS A 170 -17.64 -14.85 -4.23
CA LYS A 170 -18.92 -14.42 -4.79
C LYS A 170 -19.31 -13.00 -4.34
N GLN A 171 -19.03 -12.63 -3.10
CA GLN A 171 -19.22 -11.25 -2.62
C GLN A 171 -18.31 -10.28 -3.37
N ALA A 172 -17.02 -10.60 -3.53
CA ALA A 172 -16.08 -9.81 -4.30
C ALA A 172 -16.55 -9.65 -5.76
N LEU A 173 -16.98 -10.74 -6.40
CA LEU A 173 -17.48 -10.73 -7.78
C LEU A 173 -18.73 -9.85 -7.92
N THR A 174 -19.64 -9.90 -6.97
CA THR A 174 -20.86 -9.07 -6.97
C THR A 174 -20.52 -7.58 -6.94
N ILE A 175 -19.59 -7.18 -6.06
CA ILE A 175 -19.13 -5.79 -5.98
C ILE A 175 -18.41 -5.39 -7.28
N ASN A 176 -17.48 -6.20 -7.77
CA ASN A 176 -16.74 -5.90 -8.99
C ASN A 176 -17.66 -5.76 -10.21
N ARG A 177 -18.73 -6.57 -10.31
CA ARG A 177 -19.76 -6.43 -11.37
C ARG A 177 -20.53 -5.11 -11.26
N SER A 178 -20.94 -4.72 -10.05
CA SER A 178 -21.64 -3.44 -9.82
C SER A 178 -20.77 -2.23 -10.16
N GLN A 179 -19.46 -2.32 -9.91
CA GLN A 179 -18.46 -1.28 -10.23
C GLN A 179 -17.90 -1.37 -11.65
N LYS A 180 -18.34 -2.34 -12.47
CA LYS A 180 -17.81 -2.61 -13.82
C LYS A 180 -16.28 -2.81 -13.86
N ASN A 181 -15.71 -3.32 -12.77
CA ASN A 181 -14.28 -3.58 -12.63
C ASN A 181 -13.91 -4.91 -13.32
N LEU A 182 -13.63 -4.85 -14.63
CA LEU A 182 -13.34 -6.04 -15.44
C LEU A 182 -12.13 -6.83 -14.92
N ARG A 183 -11.11 -6.15 -14.42
CA ARG A 183 -9.91 -6.81 -13.85
C ARG A 183 -10.28 -7.62 -12.60
N GLY A 184 -11.06 -7.03 -11.69
CA GLY A 184 -11.53 -7.71 -10.49
C GLY A 184 -12.47 -8.89 -10.82
N ILE A 185 -13.37 -8.73 -11.80
CA ILE A 185 -14.24 -9.80 -12.28
C ILE A 185 -13.42 -10.99 -12.76
N SER A 186 -12.42 -10.75 -13.63
CA SER A 186 -11.55 -11.81 -14.16
C SER A 186 -10.78 -12.52 -13.04
N ALA A 187 -10.23 -11.78 -12.08
CA ALA A 187 -9.52 -12.36 -10.94
C ALA A 187 -10.43 -13.25 -10.07
N ASN A 188 -11.64 -12.78 -9.76
CA ASN A 188 -12.59 -13.56 -8.96
C ASN A 188 -13.06 -14.82 -9.68
N LEU A 189 -13.34 -14.75 -10.98
CA LEU A 189 -13.74 -15.92 -11.77
C LEU A 189 -12.62 -16.94 -11.85
N ASN A 190 -11.38 -16.51 -12.07
CA ASN A 190 -10.21 -17.42 -12.06
C ASN A 190 -10.09 -18.15 -10.72
N ASN A 191 -10.22 -17.43 -9.59
CA ASN A 191 -10.14 -18.05 -8.27
C ASN A 191 -11.31 -19.02 -8.03
N LEU A 192 -12.54 -18.66 -8.43
CA LEU A 192 -13.70 -19.56 -8.32
C LEU A 192 -13.48 -20.85 -9.12
N CYS A 193 -13.04 -20.76 -10.39
CA CYS A 193 -12.77 -21.93 -11.23
C CYS A 193 -11.67 -22.84 -10.65
N LEU A 194 -10.63 -22.26 -10.03
CA LEU A 194 -9.55 -23.04 -9.40
C LEU A 194 -10.03 -23.79 -8.14
N TYR A 195 -11.09 -23.32 -7.51
CA TYR A 195 -11.58 -23.83 -6.23
C TYR A 195 -12.79 -24.75 -6.35
N GLU A 196 -13.41 -24.83 -7.53
CA GLU A 196 -14.53 -25.76 -7.84
C GLU A 196 -14.06 -27.15 -8.34
N GLY A 197 -12.75 -27.35 -8.55
CA GLY A 197 -12.14 -28.63 -8.99
C GLY A 197 -11.53 -29.39 -7.86
#